data_f06c75e243c8d5966cdaffe4c1ba981d
#
_entry.id   f06c75e243c8d5966cdaffe4c1ba981d
#
_cell.length_a   1.000
_cell.length_b   1.000
_cell.length_c   1.000
_cell.angle_alpha   90.00
_cell.angle_beta   90.00
_cell.angle_gamma   90.00
#
_symmetry.space_group_name_H-M   'P 1'
#
loop_
_entity.id
_entity.type
_entity.pdbx_description
1 polymer ?
#
loop_
_entity_poly.entity_id
_entity_poly.type
_entity_poly.pdbx_seq_one_letter_code
_entity_poly.pdbx_strand_id
1 'polypeptide(L)'
;MTRIDFHTNIPDKLSYACRLARKAYGSRAKVVVLAESREQAEALNAALWNVSDTDFIPHVMAGDPLAPQTPVVITDNEDVALPHHDMLVNLTRRTPNNFAQFARVFEIISLDEADAAEGRKRYVAYKKQSYPLTHFVAGQT
;
A
#
# COMPACT_ATOMS: atom_id res chain seq x y z
N MET A 1 -2.30 5.34 -17.59
CA MET A 1 -1.54 4.12 -17.30
C MET A 1 -1.08 4.14 -15.85
N THR A 2 -1.20 3.03 -15.17
CA THR A 2 -0.83 2.94 -13.75
C THR A 2 0.68 3.17 -13.58
N ARG A 3 1.05 4.07 -12.70
CA ARG A 3 2.44 4.30 -12.32
C ARG A 3 2.77 3.42 -11.12
N ILE A 4 3.93 2.77 -11.13
CA ILE A 4 4.33 1.83 -10.08
C ILE A 4 5.62 2.31 -9.44
N ASP A 5 5.57 2.55 -8.13
CA ASP A 5 6.70 3.01 -7.34
C ASP A 5 7.15 1.89 -6.41
N PHE A 6 8.38 1.42 -6.57
CA PHE A 6 8.98 0.43 -5.68
C PHE A 6 9.71 1.14 -4.55
N HIS A 7 9.36 0.79 -3.32
CA HIS A 7 10.06 1.24 -2.11
C HIS A 7 10.66 0.00 -1.47
N THR A 8 11.98 -0.13 -1.55
CA THR A 8 12.68 -1.33 -1.09
C THR A 8 13.53 -1.05 0.14
N ASN A 9 14.04 -2.11 0.74
CA ASN A 9 14.90 -2.04 1.92
C ASN A 9 14.17 -1.44 3.13
N ILE A 10 12.87 -1.74 3.24
CA ILE A 10 12.02 -1.18 4.29
C ILE A 10 12.13 -2.05 5.54
N PRO A 11 12.59 -1.49 6.69
CA PRO A 11 12.75 -2.28 7.92
C PRO A 11 11.41 -2.75 8.50
N ASP A 12 10.36 -1.94 8.39
CA ASP A 12 9.05 -2.23 8.94
C ASP A 12 7.96 -1.75 7.98
N LYS A 13 7.35 -2.71 7.29
CA LYS A 13 6.30 -2.42 6.31
C LYS A 13 5.11 -1.71 6.93
N LEU A 14 4.73 -2.12 8.15
CA LEU A 14 3.55 -1.56 8.81
C LEU A 14 3.73 -0.08 9.11
N SER A 15 4.86 0.29 9.72
CA SER A 15 5.19 1.68 10.00
C SER A 15 5.30 2.50 8.73
N TYR A 16 5.88 1.92 7.70
CA TYR A 16 6.04 2.61 6.42
C TYR A 16 4.69 2.87 5.76
N ALA A 17 3.80 1.89 5.80
CA ALA A 17 2.44 2.04 5.26
C ALA A 17 1.67 3.14 6.00
N CYS A 18 1.82 3.23 7.32
CA CYS A 18 1.19 4.29 8.11
C CYS A 18 1.70 5.68 7.68
N ARG A 19 3.00 5.82 7.44
CA ARG A 19 3.58 7.09 6.97
C ARG A 19 3.10 7.46 5.58
N LEU A 20 3.00 6.48 4.67
CA LEU A 20 2.45 6.72 3.34
C LEU A 20 0.99 7.13 3.40
N ALA A 21 0.19 6.45 4.21
CA ALA A 21 -1.22 6.78 4.37
C ALA A 21 -1.39 8.20 4.93
N ARG A 22 -0.57 8.57 5.92
CA ARG A 22 -0.59 9.93 6.48
C ARG A 22 -0.24 10.97 5.43
N LYS A 23 0.81 10.73 4.66
CA LYS A 23 1.23 11.64 3.59
C LYS A 23 0.16 11.80 2.52
N ALA A 24 -0.44 10.69 2.11
CA ALA A 24 -1.52 10.71 1.12
C ALA A 24 -2.73 11.48 1.64
N TYR A 25 -3.12 11.25 2.89
CA TYR A 25 -4.21 11.96 3.51
C TYR A 25 -3.93 13.47 3.55
N GLY A 26 -2.70 13.86 3.90
CA GLY A 26 -2.29 15.26 3.93
C GLY A 26 -2.36 15.92 2.56
N SER A 27 -2.16 15.16 1.49
CA SER A 27 -2.28 15.66 0.11
C SER A 27 -3.68 15.44 -0.48
N ARG A 28 -4.64 15.01 0.33
CA ARG A 28 -6.05 14.76 -0.05
C ARG A 28 -6.21 13.62 -1.05
N ALA A 29 -5.25 12.71 -1.13
CA ALA A 29 -5.38 11.51 -1.93
C ALA A 29 -6.11 10.42 -1.16
N LYS A 30 -6.77 9.53 -1.89
CA LYS A 30 -7.47 8.38 -1.32
C LYS A 30 -6.63 7.14 -1.52
N VAL A 31 -6.50 6.32 -0.48
CA VAL A 31 -5.57 5.20 -0.44
C VAL A 31 -6.29 3.92 -0.07
N VAL A 32 -5.96 2.85 -0.79
CA VAL A 32 -6.28 1.49 -0.39
C VAL A 32 -4.98 0.82 0.02
N VAL A 33 -4.93 0.23 1.22
CA VAL A 33 -3.78 -0.55 1.67
C VAL A 33 -4.15 -2.02 1.63
N LEU A 34 -3.42 -2.78 0.82
CA LEU A 34 -3.63 -4.22 0.69
C LEU A 34 -2.65 -4.95 1.60
N ALA A 35 -3.16 -5.61 2.62
CA ALA A 35 -2.39 -6.39 3.57
C ALA A 35 -2.22 -7.83 3.12
N GLU A 36 -1.16 -8.47 3.57
CA GLU A 36 -0.85 -9.87 3.28
C GLU A 36 -1.86 -10.83 3.92
N SER A 37 -2.37 -10.45 5.10
CA SER A 37 -3.26 -11.28 5.90
C SER A 37 -4.23 -10.41 6.66
N ARG A 38 -5.29 -11.04 7.19
CA ARG A 38 -6.22 -10.34 8.08
C ARG A 38 -5.52 -9.84 9.33
N GLU A 39 -4.59 -10.62 9.86
CA GLU A 39 -3.79 -10.23 11.02
C GLU A 39 -3.00 -8.95 10.76
N GLN A 40 -2.34 -8.86 9.60
CA GLN A 40 -1.62 -7.64 9.22
C GLN A 40 -2.57 -6.47 9.03
N ALA A 41 -3.74 -6.71 8.41
CA ALA A 41 -4.74 -5.67 8.22
C ALA A 41 -5.23 -5.11 9.57
N GLU A 42 -5.48 -5.97 10.53
CA GLU A 42 -5.91 -5.54 11.87
C GLU A 42 -4.79 -4.79 12.59
N ALA A 43 -3.55 -5.23 12.45
CA ALA A 43 -2.39 -4.53 13.03
C ALA A 43 -2.23 -3.14 12.42
N LEU A 44 -2.42 -3.00 11.12
CA LEU A 44 -2.37 -1.70 10.45
C LEU A 44 -3.49 -0.78 10.93
N ASN A 45 -4.69 -1.32 11.08
CA ASN A 45 -5.83 -0.56 11.60
C ASN A 45 -5.53 0.00 13.00
N ALA A 46 -4.96 -0.82 13.86
CA ALA A 46 -4.56 -0.39 15.20
C ALA A 46 -3.43 0.64 15.16
N ALA A 47 -2.44 0.43 14.29
CA ALA A 47 -1.28 1.33 14.19
C ALA A 47 -1.67 2.73 13.71
N LEU A 48 -2.65 2.83 12.80
CA LEU A 48 -3.11 4.13 12.29
C LEU A 48 -3.77 5.00 13.36
N TRP A 49 -4.32 4.41 14.40
CA TRP A 49 -4.85 5.17 15.53
C TRP A 49 -3.75 5.88 16.32
N ASN A 50 -2.51 5.38 16.25
CA ASN A 50 -1.40 5.82 17.06
C ASN A 50 -0.25 6.46 16.27
N VAL A 51 -0.45 6.74 14.98
CA VAL A 51 0.62 7.26 14.12
C VAL A 51 1.00 8.69 14.48
N SER A 52 0.10 9.43 15.11
CA SER A 52 0.35 10.79 15.55
C SER A 52 -0.53 11.10 16.78
N ASP A 53 0.05 11.82 17.75
CA ASP A 53 -0.68 12.25 18.94
C ASP A 53 -1.65 13.38 18.64
N THR A 54 -1.44 14.11 17.56
CA THR A 54 -2.20 15.31 17.25
C THR A 54 -3.09 15.18 16.02
N ASP A 55 -2.80 14.21 15.14
CA ASP A 55 -3.53 14.03 13.90
C ASP A 55 -4.35 12.75 13.94
N PHE A 56 -5.58 12.86 13.50
CA PHE A 56 -6.42 11.70 13.26
C PHE A 56 -6.47 11.41 11.76
N ILE A 57 -6.13 10.18 11.37
CA ILE A 57 -6.23 9.75 9.98
C ILE A 57 -7.49 8.89 9.84
N PRO A 58 -8.53 9.38 9.16
CA PRO A 58 -9.74 8.58 8.97
C PRO A 58 -9.44 7.30 8.17
N HIS A 59 -9.75 6.15 8.75
CA HIS A 59 -9.51 4.87 8.11
C HIS A 59 -10.52 3.83 8.55
N VAL A 60 -10.87 2.92 7.66
CA VAL A 60 -11.78 1.81 7.94
C VAL A 60 -11.33 0.57 7.15
N MET A 61 -11.83 -0.58 7.57
CA MET A 61 -11.67 -1.81 6.81
C MET A 61 -12.59 -1.81 5.60
N ALA A 62 -12.19 -2.47 4.53
CA ALA A 62 -13.04 -2.67 3.37
C ALA A 62 -14.30 -3.43 3.78
N GLY A 63 -15.44 -3.06 3.22
CA GLY A 63 -16.73 -3.62 3.60
C GLY A 63 -17.47 -2.80 4.65
N ASP A 64 -16.78 -1.86 5.32
CA ASP A 64 -17.44 -0.92 6.22
C ASP A 64 -18.36 -0.01 5.39
N PRO A 65 -19.60 0.26 5.86
CA PRO A 65 -20.51 1.15 5.11
C PRO A 65 -19.95 2.55 4.86
N LEU A 66 -19.01 3.01 5.70
CA LEU A 66 -18.40 4.33 5.55
C LEU A 66 -17.18 4.33 4.61
N ALA A 67 -16.78 3.18 4.06
CA ALA A 67 -15.58 3.10 3.23
C ALA A 67 -15.59 4.08 2.05
N PRO A 68 -16.69 4.28 1.32
CA PRO A 68 -16.69 5.25 0.21
C PRO A 68 -16.40 6.69 0.63
N GLN A 69 -16.65 7.03 1.90
CA GLN A 69 -16.46 8.38 2.42
C GLN A 69 -15.15 8.50 3.22
N THR A 70 -14.40 7.42 3.36
CA THR A 70 -13.20 7.38 4.20
C THR A 70 -11.96 7.36 3.29
N PRO A 71 -10.99 8.26 3.51
CA PRO A 71 -9.83 8.36 2.60
C PRO A 71 -8.88 7.17 2.64
N VAL A 72 -8.77 6.46 3.76
CA VAL A 72 -7.88 5.30 3.88
C VAL A 72 -8.72 4.05 4.12
N VAL A 73 -8.62 3.09 3.21
CA VAL A 73 -9.37 1.83 3.28
C VAL A 73 -8.36 0.69 3.32
N ILE A 74 -8.54 -0.22 4.27
CA ILE A 74 -7.64 -1.37 4.48
C ILE A 74 -8.36 -2.65 4.07
N THR A 75 -7.67 -3.51 3.33
CA THR A 75 -8.21 -4.81 2.95
C THR A 75 -7.11 -5.86 2.94
N ASP A 76 -7.46 -7.11 3.17
CA ASP A 76 -6.60 -8.26 2.94
C ASP A 76 -7.01 -9.05 1.69
N ASN A 77 -7.97 -8.54 0.94
CA ASN A 77 -8.51 -9.21 -0.24
C ASN A 77 -8.75 -8.19 -1.36
N GLU A 78 -7.96 -8.26 -2.42
CA GLU A 78 -8.09 -7.36 -3.57
C GLU A 78 -9.32 -7.64 -4.43
N ASP A 79 -9.98 -8.79 -4.23
CA ASP A 79 -11.15 -9.15 -5.03
C ASP A 79 -12.45 -8.55 -4.52
N VAL A 80 -12.44 -7.91 -3.34
CA VAL A 80 -13.61 -7.19 -2.86
C VAL A 80 -13.77 -5.88 -3.62
N ALA A 81 -15.00 -5.37 -3.68
CA ALA A 81 -15.25 -4.06 -4.28
C ALA A 81 -14.60 -2.96 -3.46
N LEU A 82 -13.80 -2.13 -4.08
CA LEU A 82 -13.07 -1.05 -3.42
C LEU A 82 -13.60 0.30 -3.90
N PRO A 83 -13.80 1.26 -2.98
CA PRO A 83 -14.40 2.55 -3.34
C PRO A 83 -13.43 3.53 -3.99
N HIS A 84 -12.11 3.30 -3.85
CA HIS A 84 -11.07 4.22 -4.30
C HIS A 84 -10.15 3.59 -5.32
N HIS A 85 -9.65 4.39 -6.25
CA HIS A 85 -8.75 3.95 -7.33
C HIS A 85 -7.60 4.93 -7.55
N ASP A 86 -7.31 5.80 -6.57
CA ASP A 86 -6.19 6.74 -6.68
C ASP A 86 -4.86 6.05 -6.42
N MET A 87 -4.72 5.49 -5.23
CA MET A 87 -3.46 4.91 -4.77
C MET A 87 -3.70 3.55 -4.13
N LEU A 88 -2.86 2.58 -4.50
CA LEU A 88 -2.83 1.27 -3.85
C LEU A 88 -1.46 1.10 -3.19
N VAL A 89 -1.44 0.76 -1.90
CA VAL A 89 -0.22 0.39 -1.19
C VAL A 89 -0.23 -1.12 -1.01
N ASN A 90 0.70 -1.81 -1.69
CA ASN A 90 0.76 -3.27 -1.66
C ASN A 90 1.80 -3.74 -0.64
N LEU A 91 1.33 -4.37 0.42
CA LEU A 91 2.18 -4.98 1.45
C LEU A 91 2.37 -6.48 1.23
N THR A 92 1.77 -7.04 0.19
CA THR A 92 1.82 -8.48 -0.08
C THR A 92 3.07 -8.87 -0.87
N ARG A 93 3.31 -10.17 -0.96
CA ARG A 93 4.40 -10.72 -1.78
C ARG A 93 3.97 -11.09 -3.19
N ARG A 94 2.75 -10.75 -3.57
CA ARG A 94 2.17 -11.08 -4.87
C ARG A 94 1.78 -9.83 -5.63
N THR A 95 1.54 -9.97 -6.92
CA THR A 95 0.98 -8.90 -7.75
C THR A 95 -0.52 -8.83 -7.49
N PRO A 96 -1.05 -7.67 -7.04
CA PRO A 96 -2.50 -7.55 -6.86
C PRO A 96 -3.23 -7.71 -8.19
N ASN A 97 -4.34 -8.44 -8.18
CA ASN A 97 -5.14 -8.68 -9.40
C ASN A 97 -5.70 -7.40 -9.98
N ASN A 98 -5.94 -6.40 -9.14
CA ASN A 98 -6.61 -5.15 -9.51
C ASN A 98 -5.65 -3.96 -9.65
N PHE A 99 -4.34 -4.20 -9.68
CA PHE A 99 -3.38 -3.09 -9.65
C PHE A 99 -3.62 -2.08 -10.79
N ALA A 100 -4.01 -2.55 -11.96
CA ALA A 100 -4.20 -1.69 -13.14
C ALA A 100 -5.41 -0.76 -13.03
N GLN A 101 -6.26 -0.97 -12.05
CA GLN A 101 -7.41 -0.09 -11.80
C GLN A 101 -7.01 1.17 -11.04
N PHE A 102 -5.81 1.23 -10.49
CA PHE A 102 -5.34 2.37 -9.71
C PHE A 102 -4.46 3.28 -10.54
N ALA A 103 -4.52 4.57 -10.26
CA ALA A 103 -3.64 5.53 -10.92
C ALA A 103 -2.19 5.32 -10.51
N ARG A 104 -1.97 4.89 -9.25
CA ARG A 104 -0.63 4.71 -8.70
C ARG A 104 -0.58 3.53 -7.75
N VAL A 105 0.48 2.74 -7.83
CA VAL A 105 0.71 1.59 -6.95
C VAL A 105 2.06 1.77 -6.26
N PHE A 106 2.08 1.60 -4.92
CA PHE A 106 3.31 1.55 -4.15
C PHE A 106 3.58 0.10 -3.76
N GLU A 107 4.68 -0.44 -4.26
CA GLU A 107 5.17 -1.78 -3.89
C GLU A 107 6.14 -1.64 -2.73
N ILE A 108 5.77 -2.14 -1.56
CA ILE A 108 6.57 -2.01 -0.34
C ILE A 108 7.30 -3.33 -0.10
N ILE A 109 8.63 -3.28 -0.15
CA ILE A 109 9.48 -4.46 -0.07
C ILE A 109 10.36 -4.34 1.17
N SER A 110 10.31 -5.34 2.04
CA SER A 110 11.07 -5.32 3.29
C SER A 110 12.51 -5.80 3.09
N LEU A 111 13.27 -5.78 4.19
CA LEU A 111 14.64 -6.31 4.24
C LEU A 111 14.69 -7.84 4.15
N ASP A 112 13.56 -8.53 4.36
CA ASP A 112 13.50 -9.98 4.29
C ASP A 112 13.85 -10.47 2.88
N GLU A 113 14.74 -11.46 2.77
CA GLU A 113 15.22 -11.95 1.49
C GLU A 113 14.12 -12.56 0.63
N ALA A 114 13.19 -13.30 1.23
CA ALA A 114 12.08 -13.89 0.48
C ALA A 114 11.18 -12.80 -0.09
N ASP A 115 10.91 -11.77 0.69
CA ASP A 115 10.11 -10.64 0.25
C ASP A 115 10.82 -9.89 -0.88
N ALA A 116 12.12 -9.66 -0.74
CA ALA A 116 12.93 -9.00 -1.77
C ALA A 116 12.96 -9.80 -3.07
N ALA A 117 13.08 -11.12 -2.98
CA ALA A 117 13.09 -11.99 -4.15
C ALA A 117 11.77 -11.90 -4.92
N GLU A 118 10.65 -11.96 -4.22
CA GLU A 118 9.32 -11.81 -4.84
C GLU A 118 9.13 -10.41 -5.41
N GLY A 119 9.67 -9.40 -4.75
CA GLY A 119 9.65 -8.02 -5.24
C GLY A 119 10.40 -7.87 -6.57
N ARG A 120 11.57 -8.49 -6.70
CA ARG A 120 12.33 -8.47 -7.95
C ARG A 120 11.55 -9.10 -9.09
N LYS A 121 10.84 -10.20 -8.84
CA LYS A 121 10.00 -10.85 -9.84
C LYS A 121 8.89 -9.92 -10.32
N ARG A 122 8.24 -9.22 -9.40
CA ARG A 122 7.18 -8.27 -9.76
C ARG A 122 7.74 -7.09 -10.56
N TYR A 123 8.90 -6.58 -10.16
CA TYR A 123 9.56 -5.50 -10.88
C TYR A 123 9.79 -5.86 -12.34
N VAL A 124 10.35 -7.06 -12.59
CA VAL A 124 10.60 -7.54 -13.95
C VAL A 124 9.29 -7.71 -14.72
N ALA A 125 8.26 -8.25 -14.07
CA ALA A 125 6.97 -8.46 -14.72
C ALA A 125 6.31 -7.13 -15.13
N TYR A 126 6.31 -6.13 -14.24
CA TYR A 126 5.78 -4.80 -14.58
C TYR A 126 6.58 -4.14 -15.69
N LYS A 127 7.90 -4.29 -15.66
CA LYS A 127 8.78 -3.72 -16.70
C LYS A 127 8.48 -4.33 -18.06
N LYS A 128 8.28 -5.64 -18.13
CA LYS A 128 7.92 -6.33 -19.37
C LYS A 128 6.58 -5.86 -19.93
N GLN A 129 5.66 -5.43 -19.06
CA GLN A 129 4.37 -4.89 -19.47
C GLN A 129 4.42 -3.40 -19.77
N SER A 130 5.60 -2.80 -19.73
CA SER A 130 5.85 -1.39 -20.05
C SER A 130 5.18 -0.39 -19.12
N TYR A 131 4.94 -0.75 -17.86
CA TYR A 131 4.44 0.20 -16.88
C TYR A 131 5.54 1.18 -16.48
N PRO A 132 5.21 2.47 -16.25
CA PRO A 132 6.19 3.41 -15.70
C PRO A 132 6.59 2.97 -14.28
N LEU A 133 7.90 2.82 -14.07
CA LEU A 133 8.43 2.35 -12.79
C LEU A 133 9.36 3.38 -12.20
N THR A 134 9.30 3.55 -10.87
CA THR A 134 10.31 4.25 -10.09
C THR A 134 10.79 3.34 -8.98
N HIS A 135 11.97 3.60 -8.46
CA HIS A 135 12.57 2.77 -7.41
C HIS A 135 13.25 3.66 -6.38
N PHE A 136 12.79 3.55 -5.13
CA PHE A 136 13.38 4.23 -3.98
C PHE A 136 13.92 3.17 -3.02
N VAL A 137 15.19 3.30 -2.61
CA VAL A 137 15.82 2.40 -1.65
C VAL A 137 15.95 3.12 -0.31
N ALA A 138 15.24 2.63 0.70
CA ALA A 138 15.28 3.25 2.02
C ALA A 138 16.66 3.09 2.66
N GLY A 139 17.06 4.07 3.47
CA GLY A 139 18.33 4.05 4.16
C GLY A 139 19.53 4.46 3.32
N GLN A 140 19.34 4.73 2.04
CA GLN A 140 20.40 5.34 1.21
C GLN A 140 20.27 6.86 1.27
N THR A 141 21.36 7.52 1.54
CA THR A 141 21.44 8.99 1.62
C THR A 141 22.28 9.54 0.48
#